data_80a7cf4638ade251f47971958a97016b
#
_entry.id   80a7cf4638ade251f47971958a97016b
#
_cell.length_a   1.000
_cell.length_b   1.000
_cell.length_c   1.000
_cell.angle_alpha   90.00
_cell.angle_beta   90.00
_cell.angle_gamma   90.00
#
_symmetry.space_group_name_H-M   'P 1'
#
loop_
_entity.id
_entity.type
_entity.pdbx_description
1 polymer ?
#
loop_
_entity_poly.entity_id
_entity_poly.type
_entity_poly.pdbx_seq_one_letter_code
_entity_poly.pdbx_strand_id
1 'polypeptide(L)'
;MKEHNPHKLCFLLCALLLANVHADALPAEWTRALEVPTGYAFARRVEHVRTWDCGGRGATALPEFTVEFYRQANGPGTEQRVFVAVPKGKCGKLPAVAVPFYYPEAMLGFDPATGEELPRFKGVTMLADLARRGFVAATADAYHLTYRTDAAEPRDDFKRWKKASAALARDWPDWTGIGKLTADTRLLIDLLAADPRVDAARIGIIGHSLGGKMAFYAGCLDPRVKAIVTSDWGIDWDGTNWKDPWYWGAARVDTMKAAGRTHADLLAYAGGKPFMLIAGKYDNAASARAILDKVPAYRAHPGRCVVLDHATGHRPPRDALEAGYRFLEKHLKNNRTDKEQK
;
A
#
# COMPACT_ATOMS: atom_id res chain seq x y z
N MET A 1 -59.01 -11.46 24.97
CA MET A 1 -58.12 -12.56 24.54
C MET A 1 -57.24 -12.01 23.41
N LYS A 2 -55.98 -11.72 23.67
CA LYS A 2 -54.97 -11.29 22.70
C LYS A 2 -53.99 -12.45 22.50
N GLU A 3 -54.01 -13.01 21.33
CA GLU A 3 -53.12 -14.11 20.95
C GLU A 3 -51.67 -13.63 20.92
N HIS A 4 -50.83 -14.26 21.68
CA HIS A 4 -49.35 -14.11 21.63
C HIS A 4 -48.84 -14.97 20.49
N ASN A 5 -48.20 -14.34 19.50
CA ASN A 5 -47.53 -15.02 18.40
C ASN A 5 -46.06 -15.28 18.79
N PRO A 6 -45.62 -16.55 19.02
CA PRO A 6 -44.29 -16.90 19.50
C PRO A 6 -43.17 -16.84 18.42
N HIS A 7 -43.50 -16.47 17.17
CA HIS A 7 -42.52 -16.56 16.05
C HIS A 7 -41.65 -15.32 15.85
N LYS A 8 -41.77 -14.25 16.68
CA LYS A 8 -40.95 -13.04 16.53
C LYS A 8 -39.68 -12.99 17.39
N LEU A 9 -39.43 -14.00 18.24
CA LEU A 9 -38.28 -13.96 19.16
C LEU A 9 -37.06 -14.75 18.70
N CYS A 10 -37.16 -15.52 17.61
CA CYS A 10 -36.09 -16.39 17.15
C CYS A 10 -35.15 -15.76 16.09
N PHE A 11 -35.51 -14.60 15.50
CA PHE A 11 -34.70 -13.93 14.48
C PHE A 11 -33.70 -12.89 15.02
N LEU A 12 -33.78 -12.53 16.30
CA LEU A 12 -32.86 -11.54 16.89
C LEU A 12 -31.61 -12.16 17.56
N LEU A 13 -31.59 -13.47 17.83
CA LEU A 13 -30.45 -14.14 18.45
C LEU A 13 -29.43 -14.71 17.48
N CYS A 14 -29.76 -14.91 16.21
CA CYS A 14 -28.80 -15.39 15.20
C CYS A 14 -27.94 -14.30 14.53
N ALA A 15 -28.25 -13.03 14.73
CA ALA A 15 -27.48 -11.91 14.14
C ALA A 15 -26.31 -11.42 15.01
N LEU A 16 -26.15 -11.95 16.22
CA LEU A 16 -25.14 -11.51 17.20
C LEU A 16 -23.96 -12.47 17.36
N LEU A 17 -23.88 -13.53 16.57
CA LEU A 17 -22.81 -14.56 16.69
C LEU A 17 -21.80 -14.56 15.53
N LEU A 18 -21.79 -13.56 14.67
CA LEU A 18 -20.85 -13.47 13.51
C LEU A 18 -19.95 -12.24 13.54
N ALA A 19 -19.63 -11.69 14.68
CA ALA A 19 -18.66 -10.59 14.75
C ALA A 19 -17.90 -10.59 16.08
N ASN A 20 -17.03 -11.55 16.30
CA ASN A 20 -15.91 -11.41 17.23
C ASN A 20 -14.78 -12.37 16.83
N VAL A 21 -14.21 -12.17 15.64
CA VAL A 21 -12.79 -12.41 15.49
C VAL A 21 -12.14 -11.21 16.19
N HIS A 22 -11.78 -11.39 17.46
CA HIS A 22 -10.92 -10.44 18.15
C HIS A 22 -9.63 -10.41 17.33
N ALA A 23 -9.45 -9.37 16.52
CA ALA A 23 -8.14 -8.96 16.12
C ALA A 23 -7.42 -8.64 17.44
N ASP A 24 -6.40 -9.41 17.81
CA ASP A 24 -5.57 -9.12 18.95
C ASP A 24 -5.16 -7.65 18.87
N ALA A 25 -5.26 -6.92 19.99
CA ALA A 25 -4.86 -5.53 20.02
C ALA A 25 -3.40 -5.42 19.52
N LEU A 26 -3.14 -4.46 18.67
CA LEU A 26 -1.77 -4.23 18.17
C LEU A 26 -0.84 -3.99 19.38
N PRO A 27 0.26 -4.74 19.54
CA PRO A 27 1.20 -4.54 20.63
C PRO A 27 1.63 -3.07 20.76
N ALA A 28 1.78 -2.60 22.00
CA ALA A 28 2.02 -1.19 22.31
C ALA A 28 3.31 -0.63 21.64
N GLU A 29 4.31 -1.47 21.40
CA GLU A 29 5.53 -1.10 20.70
C GLU A 29 5.24 -0.68 19.25
N TRP A 30 4.37 -1.42 18.57
CA TRP A 30 3.93 -1.09 17.21
C TRP A 30 3.10 0.19 17.19
N THR A 31 2.14 0.31 18.11
CA THR A 31 1.28 1.50 18.20
C THR A 31 2.12 2.76 18.39
N ARG A 32 2.98 2.80 19.40
CA ARG A 32 3.86 3.96 19.66
C ARG A 32 4.76 4.34 18.50
N ALA A 33 5.21 3.36 17.72
CA ALA A 33 6.15 3.61 16.63
C ALA A 33 5.48 3.98 15.31
N LEU A 34 4.20 3.59 15.11
CA LEU A 34 3.44 3.81 13.88
C LEU A 34 2.38 4.90 14.04
N GLU A 35 2.05 5.29 15.27
CA GLU A 35 1.17 6.42 15.49
C GLU A 35 1.85 7.70 15.02
N VAL A 36 1.32 8.21 13.92
CA VAL A 36 1.44 9.61 13.61
C VAL A 36 0.46 10.33 14.53
N PRO A 37 0.88 11.29 15.36
CA PRO A 37 0.03 11.95 16.34
C PRO A 37 -1.29 12.40 15.75
N THR A 38 -2.37 12.23 16.53
CA THR A 38 -3.75 12.54 16.13
C THR A 38 -3.98 14.01 15.76
N GLY A 39 -3.08 14.92 16.14
CA GLY A 39 -3.03 16.31 15.65
C GLY A 39 -2.74 16.45 14.15
N TYR A 40 -2.51 15.36 13.45
CA TYR A 40 -2.43 15.24 12.00
C TYR A 40 -3.81 15.29 11.30
N ALA A 41 -4.83 15.79 11.97
CA ALA A 41 -6.08 16.19 11.31
C ALA A 41 -5.81 17.37 10.38
N PHE A 42 -5.09 17.06 9.25
CA PHE A 42 -4.98 18.05 8.18
C PHE A 42 -6.35 18.36 7.64
N ALA A 43 -6.56 19.62 7.35
CA ALA A 43 -7.46 19.91 6.27
C ALA A 43 -7.01 19.04 5.10
N ARG A 44 -7.78 18.00 4.75
CA ARG A 44 -7.55 17.07 3.64
C ARG A 44 -7.67 17.85 2.33
N ARG A 45 -6.77 18.81 2.14
CA ARG A 45 -6.77 19.62 0.93
C ARG A 45 -6.16 18.78 -0.16
N VAL A 46 -7.00 18.47 -1.14
CA VAL A 46 -6.61 17.82 -2.37
C VAL A 46 -6.97 18.79 -3.50
N GLU A 47 -5.99 19.17 -4.28
CA GLU A 47 -6.14 20.05 -5.43
C GLU A 47 -5.83 19.28 -6.70
N HIS A 48 -6.80 19.20 -7.62
CA HIS A 48 -6.55 18.70 -8.97
C HIS A 48 -5.77 19.75 -9.76
N VAL A 49 -4.64 19.37 -10.33
CA VAL A 49 -3.75 20.29 -11.07
C VAL A 49 -3.88 20.10 -12.57
N ARG A 50 -3.86 18.85 -13.05
CA ARG A 50 -3.84 18.55 -14.50
C ARG A 50 -4.23 17.10 -14.77
N THR A 51 -4.67 16.86 -16.02
CA THR A 51 -4.93 15.52 -16.56
C THR A 51 -4.18 15.35 -17.88
N TRP A 52 -3.59 14.18 -18.09
CA TRP A 52 -2.96 13.76 -19.32
C TRP A 52 -3.62 12.49 -19.87
N ASP A 53 -3.72 12.41 -21.18
CA ASP A 53 -4.09 11.18 -21.89
C ASP A 53 -2.84 10.34 -22.15
N CYS A 54 -2.84 9.09 -21.72
CA CYS A 54 -1.66 8.23 -21.70
C CYS A 54 -1.92 6.83 -22.28
N GLY A 55 -0.85 6.14 -22.65
CA GLY A 55 -0.85 4.71 -22.95
C GLY A 55 -1.14 4.33 -24.39
N GLY A 56 -1.41 5.27 -25.30
CA GLY A 56 -1.49 4.96 -26.73
C GLY A 56 -0.10 4.73 -27.34
N ARG A 57 0.05 3.73 -28.21
CA ARG A 57 1.28 3.50 -28.96
C ARG A 57 1.05 3.83 -30.46
N GLY A 58 1.85 4.75 -31.00
CA GLY A 58 1.74 5.22 -32.39
C GLY A 58 0.76 6.38 -32.58
N ALA A 59 0.87 7.08 -33.69
CA ALA A 59 0.16 8.34 -34.00
C ALA A 59 -1.39 8.20 -34.04
N THR A 60 -1.92 6.99 -34.16
CA THR A 60 -3.36 6.69 -34.27
C THR A 60 -3.92 5.88 -33.10
N ALA A 61 -3.10 5.51 -32.12
CA ALA A 61 -3.56 4.69 -30.99
C ALA A 61 -4.34 5.54 -29.99
N LEU A 62 -5.55 5.07 -29.62
CA LEU A 62 -6.35 5.72 -28.58
C LEU A 62 -5.67 5.57 -27.21
N PRO A 63 -5.73 6.62 -26.36
CA PRO A 63 -5.22 6.53 -25.00
C PRO A 63 -5.91 5.43 -24.21
N GLU A 64 -5.13 4.59 -23.49
CA GLU A 64 -5.63 3.46 -22.69
C GLU A 64 -6.15 3.91 -21.32
N PHE A 65 -5.57 4.97 -20.77
CA PHE A 65 -5.92 5.55 -19.47
C PHE A 65 -5.61 7.05 -19.43
N THR A 66 -6.15 7.74 -18.44
CA THR A 66 -5.73 9.10 -18.09
C THR A 66 -4.83 9.05 -16.85
N VAL A 67 -3.93 10.03 -16.73
CA VAL A 67 -3.20 10.30 -15.49
C VAL A 67 -3.64 11.67 -14.97
N GLU A 68 -4.24 11.68 -13.81
CA GLU A 68 -4.64 12.89 -13.10
C GLU A 68 -3.58 13.22 -12.05
N PHE A 69 -3.12 14.47 -12.07
CA PHE A 69 -2.17 14.99 -11.09
C PHE A 69 -2.88 15.78 -10.02
N TYR A 70 -2.59 15.45 -8.77
CA TYR A 70 -3.08 16.16 -7.59
C TYR A 70 -1.93 16.62 -6.71
N ARG A 71 -2.16 17.72 -6.00
CA ARG A 71 -1.40 18.10 -4.80
C ARG A 71 -2.22 17.75 -3.58
N GLN A 72 -1.66 17.00 -2.68
CA GLN A 72 -2.33 16.53 -1.47
C GLN A 72 -1.52 16.95 -0.24
N ALA A 73 -2.15 17.71 0.67
CA ALA A 73 -1.53 18.01 1.95
C ALA A 73 -1.25 16.72 2.72
N ASN A 74 -0.02 16.54 3.17
CA ASN A 74 0.44 15.34 3.88
C ASN A 74 1.17 15.65 5.19
N GLY A 75 1.05 16.89 5.66
CA GLY A 75 1.65 17.32 6.91
C GLY A 75 1.56 18.82 7.11
N PRO A 76 1.91 19.32 8.32
CA PRO A 76 1.99 20.75 8.56
C PRO A 76 2.96 21.41 7.58
N GLY A 77 2.42 22.21 6.65
CA GLY A 77 3.19 22.93 5.66
C GLY A 77 3.89 22.05 4.61
N THR A 78 3.43 20.81 4.41
CA THR A 78 3.97 19.90 3.40
C THR A 78 2.88 19.34 2.50
N GLU A 79 3.25 19.06 1.25
CA GLU A 79 2.38 18.47 0.24
C GLU A 79 3.13 17.34 -0.48
N GLN A 80 2.38 16.32 -0.90
CA GLN A 80 2.85 15.28 -1.80
C GLN A 80 2.18 15.42 -3.17
N ARG A 81 2.92 15.14 -4.23
CA ARG A 81 2.34 14.98 -5.56
C ARG A 81 1.70 13.61 -5.64
N VAL A 82 0.52 13.53 -6.21
CA VAL A 82 -0.21 12.28 -6.40
C VAL A 82 -0.58 12.14 -7.87
N PHE A 83 -0.28 10.98 -8.46
CA PHE A 83 -0.81 10.61 -9.77
C PHE A 83 -1.87 9.53 -9.61
N VAL A 84 -3.01 9.74 -10.25
CA VAL A 84 -4.10 8.76 -10.32
C VAL A 84 -4.28 8.36 -11.78
N ALA A 85 -4.00 7.09 -12.07
CA ALA A 85 -4.24 6.52 -13.39
C ALA A 85 -5.63 5.90 -13.46
N VAL A 86 -6.44 6.37 -14.39
CA VAL A 86 -7.85 5.98 -14.56
C VAL A 86 -8.06 5.31 -15.90
N PRO A 87 -8.51 4.05 -15.95
CA PRO A 87 -8.78 3.33 -17.18
C PRO A 87 -9.83 4.04 -18.05
N LYS A 88 -9.62 4.10 -19.36
CA LYS A 88 -10.63 4.58 -20.32
C LYS A 88 -11.59 3.46 -20.73
N GLY A 89 -12.80 3.84 -21.14
CA GLY A 89 -13.80 2.93 -21.70
C GLY A 89 -14.39 1.92 -20.70
N LYS A 90 -14.25 2.18 -19.40
CA LYS A 90 -14.87 1.35 -18.36
C LYS A 90 -16.08 2.05 -17.77
N CYS A 91 -17.13 1.29 -17.47
CA CYS A 91 -18.36 1.78 -16.84
C CYS A 91 -18.51 1.24 -15.42
N GLY A 92 -19.22 1.99 -14.58
CA GLY A 92 -19.47 1.64 -13.19
C GLY A 92 -18.29 1.85 -12.27
N LYS A 93 -18.44 1.47 -11.00
CA LYS A 93 -17.36 1.57 -10.02
C LYS A 93 -16.30 0.49 -10.22
N LEU A 94 -15.04 0.90 -10.26
CA LEU A 94 -13.89 0.05 -10.51
C LEU A 94 -13.18 -0.33 -9.20
N PRO A 95 -12.50 -1.47 -9.15
CA PRO A 95 -11.56 -1.76 -8.07
C PRO A 95 -10.38 -0.80 -8.17
N ALA A 96 -9.74 -0.52 -7.02
CA ALA A 96 -8.61 0.39 -6.98
C ALA A 96 -7.38 -0.21 -6.30
N VAL A 97 -6.19 0.31 -6.63
CA VAL A 97 -4.92 -0.13 -6.05
C VAL A 97 -4.04 1.07 -5.72
N ALA A 98 -3.62 1.18 -4.47
CA ALA A 98 -2.55 2.10 -4.07
C ALA A 98 -1.18 1.49 -4.45
N VAL A 99 -0.31 2.32 -5.02
CA VAL A 99 1.01 1.94 -5.54
C VAL A 99 2.08 2.89 -4.98
N PRO A 100 2.34 2.89 -3.65
CA PRO A 100 3.31 3.79 -3.07
C PRO A 100 4.72 3.50 -3.58
N PHE A 101 5.50 4.58 -3.77
CA PHE A 101 6.92 4.49 -4.14
C PHE A 101 7.66 5.79 -3.79
N TYR A 102 8.89 5.99 -4.32
CA TYR A 102 9.67 7.20 -4.10
C TYR A 102 9.01 8.43 -4.72
N TYR A 103 8.55 8.32 -5.99
CA TYR A 103 7.88 9.40 -6.72
C TYR A 103 6.99 8.83 -7.85
N PRO A 104 5.95 9.57 -8.24
CA PRO A 104 4.91 9.07 -9.14
C PRO A 104 5.39 8.61 -10.50
N GLU A 105 6.29 9.34 -11.14
CA GLU A 105 6.77 9.05 -12.48
C GLU A 105 7.47 7.69 -12.56
N ALA A 106 8.11 7.25 -11.45
CA ALA A 106 8.76 5.96 -11.39
C ALA A 106 7.77 4.78 -11.58
N MET A 107 6.57 4.90 -11.01
CA MET A 107 5.54 3.86 -11.13
C MET A 107 4.74 3.98 -12.42
N LEU A 108 4.78 5.12 -13.07
CA LEU A 108 4.24 5.33 -14.42
C LEU A 108 5.21 4.80 -15.49
N GLY A 109 6.52 5.00 -15.29
CA GLY A 109 7.59 4.59 -16.20
C GLY A 109 7.95 5.63 -17.24
N PHE A 110 7.28 6.77 -17.25
CA PHE A 110 7.53 7.90 -18.13
C PHE A 110 7.03 9.21 -17.48
N ASP A 111 7.51 10.34 -17.99
CA ASP A 111 6.96 11.65 -17.66
C ASP A 111 5.65 11.87 -18.46
N PRO A 112 4.50 12.03 -17.80
CA PRO A 112 3.22 12.15 -18.51
C PRO A 112 3.08 13.46 -19.26
N ALA A 113 3.88 14.49 -18.97
CA ALA A 113 3.83 15.77 -19.64
C ALA A 113 4.62 15.76 -20.97
N THR A 114 5.73 15.03 -21.02
CA THR A 114 6.63 14.98 -22.18
C THR A 114 6.56 13.65 -22.93
N GLY A 115 6.08 12.58 -22.28
CA GLY A 115 6.12 11.23 -22.82
C GLY A 115 7.51 10.57 -22.71
N GLU A 116 8.50 11.24 -22.13
CA GLU A 116 9.86 10.75 -21.99
C GLU A 116 9.90 9.52 -21.07
N GLU A 117 10.46 8.40 -21.57
CA GLU A 117 10.61 7.18 -20.80
C GLU A 117 11.65 7.35 -19.67
N LEU A 118 11.41 6.67 -18.55
CA LEU A 118 12.33 6.57 -17.42
C LEU A 118 12.98 5.18 -17.40
N PRO A 119 14.10 4.97 -18.14
CA PRO A 119 14.68 3.64 -18.35
C PRO A 119 15.05 2.92 -17.03
N ARG A 120 15.40 3.67 -15.99
CA ARG A 120 15.73 3.14 -14.67
C ARG A 120 14.62 2.27 -14.08
N PHE A 121 13.36 2.59 -14.36
CA PHE A 121 12.19 1.88 -13.81
C PHE A 121 11.51 0.97 -14.83
N LYS A 122 12.14 0.74 -15.98
CA LYS A 122 11.62 -0.16 -17.00
C LYS A 122 11.32 -1.54 -16.39
N GLY A 123 10.08 -2.01 -16.58
CA GLY A 123 9.62 -3.29 -16.08
C GLY A 123 9.00 -3.28 -14.67
N VAL A 124 9.02 -2.14 -13.94
CA VAL A 124 8.35 -1.98 -12.63
C VAL A 124 7.29 -0.88 -12.65
N THR A 125 6.63 -0.69 -13.77
CA THR A 125 5.68 0.39 -14.04
C THR A 125 4.28 0.05 -13.52
N MET A 126 4.16 -0.24 -12.22
CA MET A 126 2.96 -0.81 -11.61
C MET A 126 1.72 0.05 -11.78
N LEU A 127 1.86 1.39 -11.80
CA LEU A 127 0.72 2.30 -11.97
C LEU A 127 0.08 2.12 -13.35
N ALA A 128 0.90 2.18 -14.41
CA ALA A 128 0.44 2.03 -15.78
C ALA A 128 -0.11 0.61 -16.04
N ASP A 129 0.56 -0.41 -15.51
CA ASP A 129 0.15 -1.81 -15.66
C ASP A 129 -1.22 -2.09 -15.04
N LEU A 130 -1.49 -1.54 -13.86
CA LEU A 130 -2.77 -1.69 -13.17
C LEU A 130 -3.89 -0.92 -13.87
N ALA A 131 -3.61 0.28 -14.36
CA ALA A 131 -4.59 1.03 -15.16
C ALA A 131 -5.02 0.25 -16.41
N ARG A 132 -4.05 -0.33 -17.16
CA ARG A 132 -4.35 -1.19 -18.33
C ARG A 132 -5.19 -2.41 -17.96
N ARG A 133 -5.04 -2.89 -16.73
CA ARG A 133 -5.84 -4.01 -16.18
C ARG A 133 -7.21 -3.59 -15.68
N GLY A 134 -7.57 -2.31 -15.76
CA GLY A 134 -8.91 -1.82 -15.37
C GLY A 134 -9.04 -1.51 -13.87
N PHE A 135 -7.95 -1.23 -13.18
CA PHE A 135 -7.96 -0.66 -11.84
C PHE A 135 -7.79 0.86 -11.91
N VAL A 136 -8.47 1.59 -11.05
CA VAL A 136 -8.03 2.94 -10.70
C VAL A 136 -6.80 2.78 -9.81
N ALA A 137 -5.65 3.31 -10.24
CA ALA A 137 -4.41 3.14 -9.49
C ALA A 137 -3.82 4.50 -9.10
N ALA A 138 -3.29 4.62 -7.88
CA ALA A 138 -2.74 5.87 -7.39
C ALA A 138 -1.37 5.69 -6.75
N THR A 139 -0.47 6.66 -6.97
CA THR A 139 0.87 6.72 -6.40
C THR A 139 1.19 8.13 -5.92
N ALA A 140 2.12 8.28 -4.98
CA ALA A 140 2.50 9.57 -4.43
C ALA A 140 4.00 9.67 -4.16
N ASP A 141 4.48 10.92 -3.94
CA ASP A 141 5.84 11.17 -3.44
C ASP A 141 6.00 10.61 -2.02
N ALA A 142 7.14 9.99 -1.74
CA ALA A 142 7.54 9.68 -0.37
C ALA A 142 8.06 10.95 0.35
N TYR A 143 7.87 11.04 1.67
CA TYR A 143 8.28 12.21 2.46
C TYR A 143 9.77 12.54 2.33
N HIS A 144 10.61 11.57 2.00
CA HIS A 144 12.03 11.77 1.74
C HIS A 144 12.32 12.83 0.69
N LEU A 145 11.36 13.07 -0.21
CA LEU A 145 11.50 14.01 -1.32
C LEU A 145 10.77 15.33 -1.09
N THR A 146 9.89 15.39 -0.10
CA THR A 146 9.00 16.54 0.10
C THR A 146 9.21 17.25 1.42
N TYR A 147 9.69 16.53 2.45
CA TYR A 147 9.78 17.08 3.79
C TYR A 147 11.06 17.88 3.99
N ARG A 148 10.95 19.24 4.00
CA ARG A 148 12.08 20.15 4.26
C ARG A 148 13.29 19.91 3.34
N THR A 149 13.05 19.47 2.11
CA THR A 149 14.10 19.26 1.10
C THR A 149 13.90 20.21 -0.06
N ASP A 150 14.99 20.49 -0.79
CA ASP A 150 14.94 21.26 -2.03
C ASP A 150 14.54 20.37 -3.20
N ALA A 151 13.60 20.83 -4.04
CA ALA A 151 13.19 20.13 -5.25
C ALA A 151 14.32 19.97 -6.28
N ALA A 152 15.32 20.85 -6.24
CA ALA A 152 16.52 20.78 -7.08
C ALA A 152 17.50 19.66 -6.65
N GLU A 153 17.42 19.18 -5.39
CA GLU A 153 18.29 18.09 -4.94
C GLU A 153 17.94 16.78 -5.67
N PRO A 154 18.94 15.96 -6.07
CA PRO A 154 18.70 14.68 -6.74
C PRO A 154 17.75 13.79 -5.96
N ARG A 155 16.75 13.21 -6.63
CA ARG A 155 15.70 12.38 -5.99
C ARG A 155 16.25 11.10 -5.36
N ASP A 156 17.33 10.56 -5.89
CA ASP A 156 17.95 9.31 -5.46
C ASP A 156 19.15 9.52 -4.52
N ASP A 157 19.35 10.71 -3.99
CA ASP A 157 20.44 11.00 -3.08
C ASP A 157 20.07 10.69 -1.62
N PHE A 158 20.79 9.75 -1.02
CA PHE A 158 20.67 9.44 0.40
C PHE A 158 20.94 10.63 1.33
N LYS A 159 21.69 11.66 0.88
CA LYS A 159 21.88 12.90 1.63
C LYS A 159 20.56 13.65 1.77
N ARG A 160 19.77 13.72 0.71
CA ARG A 160 18.42 14.29 0.73
C ARG A 160 17.53 13.56 1.72
N TRP A 161 17.54 12.21 1.71
CA TRP A 161 16.74 11.39 2.62
C TRP A 161 17.16 11.57 4.08
N LYS A 162 18.48 11.62 4.37
CA LYS A 162 18.99 11.93 5.71
C LYS A 162 18.54 13.31 6.18
N LYS A 163 18.57 14.31 5.31
CA LYS A 163 18.11 15.67 5.60
C LYS A 163 16.62 15.69 5.95
N ALA A 164 15.78 15.02 5.15
CA ALA A 164 14.36 14.91 5.41
C ALA A 164 14.06 14.22 6.75
N SER A 165 14.73 13.10 7.03
CA SER A 165 14.52 12.35 8.28
C SER A 165 15.01 13.11 9.51
N ALA A 166 16.14 13.83 9.42
CA ALA A 166 16.62 14.67 10.50
C ALA A 166 15.68 15.85 10.77
N ALA A 167 15.12 16.45 9.72
CA ALA A 167 14.12 17.50 9.85
C ALA A 167 12.84 16.98 10.51
N LEU A 168 12.36 15.79 10.06
CA LEU A 168 11.19 15.14 10.64
C LEU A 168 11.39 14.87 12.14
N ALA A 169 12.52 14.29 12.54
CA ALA A 169 12.82 13.97 13.92
C ALA A 169 12.97 15.21 14.81
N ARG A 170 13.49 16.31 14.26
CA ARG A 170 13.59 17.60 14.96
C ARG A 170 12.22 18.25 15.16
N ASP A 171 11.41 18.29 14.10
CA ASP A 171 10.13 18.98 14.10
C ASP A 171 9.04 18.17 14.84
N TRP A 172 9.18 16.82 14.82
CA TRP A 172 8.23 15.85 15.39
C TRP A 172 8.98 14.67 16.03
N PRO A 173 9.51 14.83 17.25
CA PRO A 173 10.38 13.82 17.90
C PRO A 173 9.74 12.46 18.12
N ASP A 174 8.41 12.42 18.23
CA ASP A 174 7.65 11.19 18.46
C ASP A 174 7.36 10.41 17.16
N TRP A 175 7.62 11.01 16.00
CA TRP A 175 7.37 10.36 14.71
C TRP A 175 8.54 9.52 14.25
N THR A 176 8.22 8.43 13.56
CA THR A 176 9.21 7.64 12.83
C THR A 176 9.09 7.89 11.32
N GLY A 177 10.17 7.67 10.60
CA GLY A 177 10.12 7.73 9.13
C GLY A 177 9.11 6.75 8.55
N ILE A 178 9.05 5.53 9.11
CA ILE A 178 8.07 4.53 8.67
C ILE A 178 6.63 4.91 9.06
N GLY A 179 6.43 5.54 10.22
CA GLY A 179 5.12 6.08 10.61
C GLY A 179 4.64 7.14 9.63
N LYS A 180 5.54 8.06 9.24
CA LYS A 180 5.24 9.10 8.24
C LYS A 180 4.91 8.50 6.87
N LEU A 181 5.71 7.55 6.38
CA LEU A 181 5.46 6.84 5.12
C LEU A 181 4.11 6.11 5.12
N THR A 182 3.77 5.50 6.25
CA THR A 182 2.49 4.82 6.44
C THR A 182 1.32 5.79 6.41
N ALA A 183 1.43 6.92 7.11
CA ALA A 183 0.40 7.95 7.13
C ALA A 183 0.17 8.55 5.73
N ASP A 184 1.24 8.88 5.01
CA ASP A 184 1.15 9.41 3.64
C ASP A 184 0.50 8.41 2.68
N THR A 185 0.81 7.12 2.83
CA THR A 185 0.17 6.07 2.04
C THR A 185 -1.32 5.92 2.37
N ARG A 186 -1.72 6.09 3.63
CA ARG A 186 -3.14 6.08 4.01
C ARG A 186 -3.91 7.26 3.44
N LEU A 187 -3.29 8.44 3.31
CA LEU A 187 -3.89 9.58 2.59
C LEU A 187 -4.14 9.25 1.11
N LEU A 188 -3.26 8.46 0.49
CA LEU A 188 -3.47 7.96 -0.87
C LEU A 188 -4.68 7.01 -0.94
N ILE A 189 -4.85 6.15 0.07
CA ILE A 189 -6.04 5.28 0.19
C ILE A 189 -7.31 6.11 0.43
N ASP A 190 -7.22 7.20 1.22
CA ASP A 190 -8.34 8.14 1.42
C ASP A 190 -8.80 8.76 0.09
N LEU A 191 -7.85 9.17 -0.76
CA LEU A 191 -8.15 9.73 -2.08
C LEU A 191 -8.88 8.71 -2.95
N LEU A 192 -8.38 7.48 -3.02
CA LEU A 192 -9.01 6.39 -3.79
C LEU A 192 -10.42 6.06 -3.25
N ALA A 193 -10.58 5.99 -1.94
CA ALA A 193 -11.88 5.66 -1.34
C ALA A 193 -12.94 6.76 -1.55
N ALA A 194 -12.51 8.01 -1.71
CA ALA A 194 -13.37 9.15 -1.97
C ALA A 194 -13.68 9.35 -3.47
N ASP A 195 -12.96 8.71 -4.37
CA ASP A 195 -13.18 8.83 -5.81
C ASP A 195 -14.51 8.16 -6.21
N PRO A 196 -15.45 8.88 -6.84
CA PRO A 196 -16.75 8.32 -7.21
C PRO A 196 -16.68 7.16 -8.22
N ARG A 197 -15.57 7.05 -8.94
CA ARG A 197 -15.30 5.96 -9.90
C ARG A 197 -14.83 4.68 -9.22
N VAL A 198 -14.44 4.75 -7.94
CA VAL A 198 -13.88 3.64 -7.17
C VAL A 198 -14.96 2.94 -6.35
N ASP A 199 -14.92 1.62 -6.35
CA ASP A 199 -15.60 0.79 -5.35
C ASP A 199 -14.71 0.69 -4.09
N ALA A 200 -15.05 1.46 -3.07
CA ALA A 200 -14.29 1.52 -1.82
C ALA A 200 -14.22 0.17 -1.07
N ALA A 201 -15.08 -0.81 -1.41
CA ALA A 201 -15.01 -2.16 -0.88
C ALA A 201 -13.95 -3.03 -1.57
N ARG A 202 -13.34 -2.56 -2.67
CA ARG A 202 -12.38 -3.30 -3.51
C ARG A 202 -11.08 -2.53 -3.71
N ILE A 203 -10.46 -2.09 -2.61
CA ILE A 203 -9.15 -1.42 -2.62
C ILE A 203 -8.07 -2.42 -2.23
N GLY A 204 -7.01 -2.50 -3.04
CA GLY A 204 -5.79 -3.25 -2.76
C GLY A 204 -4.58 -2.33 -2.69
N ILE A 205 -3.42 -2.93 -2.42
CA ILE A 205 -2.15 -2.21 -2.38
C ILE A 205 -1.02 -3.10 -2.91
N ILE A 206 -0.11 -2.50 -3.67
CA ILE A 206 1.11 -3.16 -4.16
C ILE A 206 2.29 -2.21 -4.09
N GLY A 207 3.47 -2.73 -3.76
CA GLY A 207 4.68 -1.93 -3.78
C GLY A 207 5.95 -2.76 -3.88
N HIS A 208 7.01 -2.13 -4.40
CA HIS A 208 8.34 -2.73 -4.53
C HIS A 208 9.35 -1.95 -3.67
N SER A 209 10.28 -2.64 -3.02
CA SER A 209 11.36 -2.01 -2.26
C SER A 209 10.83 -1.06 -1.16
N LEU A 210 11.14 0.23 -1.20
CA LEU A 210 10.50 1.24 -0.34
C LEU A 210 8.98 1.17 -0.43
N GLY A 211 8.43 1.10 -1.65
CA GLY A 211 7.00 0.96 -1.86
C GLY A 211 6.44 -0.31 -1.24
N GLY A 212 7.21 -1.40 -1.19
CA GLY A 212 6.87 -2.64 -0.49
C GLY A 212 6.73 -2.42 1.02
N LYS A 213 7.65 -1.65 1.63
CA LYS A 213 7.54 -1.24 3.03
C LYS A 213 6.25 -0.44 3.27
N MET A 214 6.03 0.60 2.46
CA MET A 214 4.83 1.45 2.55
C MET A 214 3.53 0.66 2.35
N ALA A 215 3.51 -0.22 1.35
CA ALA A 215 2.37 -1.08 1.05
C ALA A 215 2.06 -2.05 2.18
N PHE A 216 3.08 -2.63 2.79
CA PHE A 216 2.93 -3.55 3.91
C PHE A 216 2.27 -2.86 5.11
N TYR A 217 2.87 -1.78 5.61
CA TYR A 217 2.38 -1.11 6.80
C TYR A 217 1.00 -0.49 6.60
N ALA A 218 0.79 0.26 5.52
CA ALA A 218 -0.51 0.85 5.24
C ALA A 218 -1.57 -0.23 4.97
N GLY A 219 -1.21 -1.29 4.24
CA GLY A 219 -2.10 -2.41 3.95
C GLY A 219 -2.55 -3.18 5.19
N CYS A 220 -1.66 -3.37 6.17
CA CYS A 220 -2.02 -4.01 7.44
C CYS A 220 -2.91 -3.11 8.30
N LEU A 221 -2.60 -1.81 8.38
CA LEU A 221 -3.24 -0.88 9.30
C LEU A 221 -4.53 -0.23 8.76
N ASP A 222 -4.77 -0.24 7.45
CA ASP A 222 -5.98 0.33 6.88
C ASP A 222 -7.05 -0.74 6.58
N PRO A 223 -8.20 -0.73 7.27
CA PRO A 223 -9.24 -1.76 7.10
C PRO A 223 -9.88 -1.77 5.72
N ARG A 224 -9.75 -0.69 4.95
CA ARG A 224 -10.28 -0.59 3.58
C ARG A 224 -9.47 -1.43 2.59
N VAL A 225 -8.19 -1.68 2.86
CA VAL A 225 -7.34 -2.54 2.03
C VAL A 225 -7.75 -4.01 2.19
N LYS A 226 -8.04 -4.69 1.07
CA LYS A 226 -8.54 -6.06 1.02
C LYS A 226 -7.49 -7.09 0.57
N ALA A 227 -6.44 -6.65 -0.12
CA ALA A 227 -5.33 -7.49 -0.54
C ALA A 227 -4.03 -6.69 -0.58
N ILE A 228 -2.93 -7.32 -0.17
CA ILE A 228 -1.61 -6.70 -0.07
C ILE A 228 -0.63 -7.51 -0.92
N VAL A 229 0.09 -6.83 -1.81
CA VAL A 229 1.22 -7.41 -2.55
C VAL A 229 2.47 -6.58 -2.26
N THR A 230 3.54 -7.25 -1.86
CA THR A 230 4.82 -6.58 -1.61
C THR A 230 5.93 -7.27 -2.38
N SER A 231 6.94 -6.51 -2.81
CA SER A 231 8.06 -7.05 -3.57
C SER A 231 9.38 -6.59 -2.97
N ASP A 232 10.17 -7.57 -2.54
CA ASP A 232 11.57 -7.48 -2.10
C ASP A 232 11.88 -6.25 -1.22
N TRP A 233 11.24 -6.19 -0.06
CA TRP A 233 11.24 -5.05 0.86
C TRP A 233 11.90 -5.33 2.21
N GLY A 234 12.21 -6.60 2.50
CA GLY A 234 12.81 -7.07 3.73
C GLY A 234 11.79 -7.32 4.85
N ILE A 235 10.97 -8.38 4.74
CA ILE A 235 10.03 -8.78 5.80
C ILE A 235 10.74 -9.16 7.11
N ASP A 236 11.99 -9.59 7.03
CA ASP A 236 12.86 -9.79 8.20
C ASP A 236 13.58 -8.49 8.57
N TRP A 237 13.75 -8.24 9.88
CA TRP A 237 14.48 -7.08 10.38
C TRP A 237 15.94 -7.00 9.88
N ASP A 238 16.55 -8.15 9.61
CA ASP A 238 17.93 -8.24 9.12
C ASP A 238 18.01 -8.31 7.58
N GLY A 239 16.86 -8.40 6.89
CA GLY A 239 16.81 -8.53 5.44
C GLY A 239 17.22 -7.28 4.67
N THR A 240 17.11 -6.09 5.27
CA THR A 240 17.36 -4.82 4.59
C THR A 240 17.77 -3.70 5.57
N ASN A 241 17.78 -2.48 5.08
CA ASN A 241 18.24 -1.26 5.76
C ASN A 241 17.23 -0.66 6.75
N TRP A 242 16.54 -1.46 7.53
CA TRP A 242 15.58 -0.99 8.56
C TRP A 242 16.18 -0.04 9.60
N LYS A 243 17.48 -0.19 9.87
CA LYS A 243 18.22 0.65 10.83
C LYS A 243 18.52 2.05 10.32
N ASP A 244 18.25 2.35 9.06
CA ASP A 244 18.40 3.69 8.53
C ASP A 244 17.43 4.69 9.21
N PRO A 245 17.88 5.92 9.48
CA PRO A 245 17.09 6.90 10.23
C PRO A 245 15.80 7.33 9.49
N TRP A 246 15.76 7.18 8.18
CA TRP A 246 14.55 7.49 7.39
C TRP A 246 13.48 6.38 7.41
N TYR A 247 13.73 5.27 8.11
CA TYR A 247 12.73 4.24 8.44
C TYR A 247 12.51 4.19 9.94
N TRP A 248 13.15 3.23 10.61
CA TRP A 248 13.01 3.01 12.05
C TRP A 248 14.14 3.62 12.88
N GLY A 249 15.38 3.64 12.34
CA GLY A 249 16.60 3.88 13.10
C GLY A 249 17.02 2.68 13.94
N ALA A 250 18.32 2.56 14.22
CA ALA A 250 18.92 1.39 14.87
C ALA A 250 18.31 1.07 16.23
N ALA A 251 18.18 2.06 17.11
CA ALA A 251 17.68 1.84 18.49
C ALA A 251 16.25 1.28 18.52
N ARG A 252 15.37 1.73 17.61
CA ARG A 252 13.99 1.21 17.55
C ARG A 252 13.94 -0.22 17.01
N VAL A 253 14.72 -0.54 15.97
CA VAL A 253 14.82 -1.91 15.44
C VAL A 253 15.33 -2.85 16.53
N ASP A 254 16.36 -2.46 17.27
CA ASP A 254 16.92 -3.28 18.35
C ASP A 254 15.89 -3.49 19.48
N THR A 255 15.10 -2.45 19.83
CA THR A 255 14.00 -2.56 20.79
C THR A 255 12.91 -3.53 20.31
N MET A 256 12.50 -3.44 19.04
CA MET A 256 11.48 -4.33 18.48
C MET A 256 11.96 -5.78 18.47
N LYS A 257 13.22 -6.01 18.09
CA LYS A 257 13.83 -7.35 18.12
C LYS A 257 13.92 -7.90 19.54
N ALA A 258 14.35 -7.10 20.52
CA ALA A 258 14.42 -7.50 21.92
C ALA A 258 13.06 -7.86 22.51
N ALA A 259 12.00 -7.16 22.07
CA ALA A 259 10.61 -7.46 22.44
C ALA A 259 10.01 -8.66 21.65
N GLY A 260 10.79 -9.32 20.79
CA GLY A 260 10.33 -10.43 19.97
C GLY A 260 9.31 -10.04 18.89
N ARG A 261 9.22 -8.74 18.54
CA ARG A 261 8.29 -8.24 17.53
C ARG A 261 8.75 -8.62 16.12
N THR A 262 7.82 -9.09 15.29
CA THR A 262 8.05 -9.41 13.89
C THR A 262 6.93 -8.83 13.03
N HIS A 263 7.14 -8.72 11.74
CA HIS A 263 6.10 -8.22 10.83
C HIS A 263 4.85 -9.14 10.76
N ALA A 264 4.93 -10.38 11.28
CA ALA A 264 3.78 -11.25 11.47
C ALA A 264 2.72 -10.63 12.40
N ASP A 265 3.14 -9.84 13.40
CA ASP A 265 2.22 -9.19 14.36
C ASP A 265 1.21 -8.28 13.63
N LEU A 266 1.69 -7.53 12.63
CA LEU A 266 0.86 -6.62 11.82
C LEU A 266 -0.11 -7.38 10.91
N LEU A 267 0.32 -8.50 10.33
CA LEU A 267 -0.55 -9.36 9.53
C LEU A 267 -1.60 -10.07 10.38
N ALA A 268 -1.24 -10.48 11.60
CA ALA A 268 -2.20 -11.02 12.56
C ALA A 268 -3.23 -9.97 12.97
N TYR A 269 -2.78 -8.75 13.32
CA TYR A 269 -3.65 -7.60 13.59
C TYR A 269 -4.58 -7.29 12.43
N ALA A 270 -4.10 -7.39 11.19
CA ALA A 270 -4.90 -7.21 9.99
C ALA A 270 -5.89 -8.37 9.71
N GLY A 271 -6.00 -9.37 10.61
CA GLY A 271 -6.89 -10.51 10.47
C GLY A 271 -6.48 -11.48 9.36
N GLY A 272 -5.19 -11.53 9.01
CA GLY A 272 -4.68 -12.39 7.94
C GLY A 272 -5.29 -12.04 6.59
N LYS A 273 -5.31 -10.76 6.23
CA LYS A 273 -5.70 -10.33 4.87
C LYS A 273 -4.92 -11.10 3.81
N PRO A 274 -5.49 -11.34 2.62
CA PRO A 274 -4.74 -11.88 1.50
C PRO A 274 -3.43 -11.13 1.29
N PHE A 275 -2.30 -11.85 1.38
CA PHE A 275 -0.96 -11.29 1.32
C PHE A 275 -0.09 -12.08 0.35
N MET A 276 0.61 -11.37 -0.54
CA MET A 276 1.62 -11.95 -1.41
C MET A 276 2.95 -11.24 -1.25
N LEU A 277 4.01 -12.00 -0.99
CA LEU A 277 5.39 -11.55 -1.03
C LEU A 277 6.05 -12.06 -2.32
N ILE A 278 6.55 -11.15 -3.13
CA ILE A 278 7.44 -11.44 -4.25
C ILE A 278 8.85 -11.27 -3.70
N ALA A 279 9.46 -12.39 -3.31
CA ALA A 279 10.77 -12.43 -2.68
C ALA A 279 11.90 -12.31 -3.72
N GLY A 280 12.98 -11.63 -3.34
CA GLY A 280 14.15 -11.40 -4.19
C GLY A 280 15.43 -11.32 -3.35
N LYS A 281 16.23 -10.26 -3.55
CA LYS A 281 17.52 -10.09 -2.87
C LYS A 281 17.41 -9.90 -1.37
N TYR A 282 16.43 -9.13 -0.91
CA TYR A 282 16.27 -8.71 0.50
C TYR A 282 15.26 -9.56 1.27
N ASP A 283 14.48 -10.36 0.58
CA ASP A 283 13.52 -11.28 1.17
C ASP A 283 13.94 -12.73 0.89
N ASN A 284 14.58 -13.38 1.87
CA ASN A 284 14.81 -14.81 1.79
C ASN A 284 13.47 -15.55 1.97
N ALA A 285 13.10 -16.36 0.99
CA ALA A 285 11.79 -17.03 0.98
C ALA A 285 11.59 -17.98 2.16
N ALA A 286 12.62 -18.65 2.66
CA ALA A 286 12.53 -19.56 3.81
C ALA A 286 12.30 -18.76 5.11
N SER A 287 13.08 -17.70 5.35
CA SER A 287 12.90 -16.80 6.50
C SER A 287 11.53 -16.12 6.45
N ALA A 288 11.10 -15.68 5.27
CA ALA A 288 9.78 -15.08 5.08
C ALA A 288 8.65 -16.05 5.46
N ARG A 289 8.70 -17.30 5.00
CA ARG A 289 7.72 -18.32 5.37
C ARG A 289 7.70 -18.56 6.86
N ALA A 290 8.86 -18.68 7.52
CA ALA A 290 8.95 -18.85 8.97
C ALA A 290 8.32 -17.69 9.76
N ILE A 291 8.37 -16.45 9.24
CA ILE A 291 7.69 -15.30 9.82
C ILE A 291 6.18 -15.40 9.58
N LEU A 292 5.76 -15.69 8.34
CA LEU A 292 4.36 -15.74 7.93
C LEU A 292 3.58 -16.90 8.58
N ASP A 293 4.24 -18.02 8.85
CA ASP A 293 3.66 -19.16 9.57
C ASP A 293 3.30 -18.85 11.02
N LYS A 294 3.80 -17.74 11.59
CA LYS A 294 3.37 -17.25 12.90
C LYS A 294 1.97 -16.64 12.88
N VAL A 295 1.44 -16.29 11.71
CA VAL A 295 0.10 -15.70 11.56
C VAL A 295 -0.96 -16.80 11.60
N PRO A 296 -1.84 -16.84 12.64
CA PRO A 296 -2.80 -17.94 12.81
C PRO A 296 -3.74 -18.11 11.60
N ALA A 297 -4.20 -16.99 11.03
CA ALA A 297 -5.10 -17.01 9.88
C ALA A 297 -4.48 -17.64 8.63
N TYR A 298 -3.16 -17.56 8.44
CA TYR A 298 -2.48 -18.18 7.30
C TYR A 298 -2.28 -19.67 7.49
N ARG A 299 -2.08 -20.13 8.72
CA ARG A 299 -2.09 -21.56 9.03
C ARG A 299 -3.45 -22.19 8.79
N ALA A 300 -4.53 -21.49 9.17
CA ALA A 300 -5.89 -21.95 8.95
C ALA A 300 -6.29 -21.89 7.45
N HIS A 301 -5.77 -20.92 6.71
CA HIS A 301 -6.11 -20.68 5.31
C HIS A 301 -4.84 -20.41 4.47
N PRO A 302 -4.04 -21.44 4.14
CA PRO A 302 -2.76 -21.27 3.45
C PRO A 302 -2.87 -20.53 2.10
N GLY A 303 -4.00 -20.64 1.41
CA GLY A 303 -4.24 -19.96 0.14
C GLY A 303 -4.36 -18.42 0.22
N ARG A 304 -4.43 -17.86 1.45
CA ARG A 304 -4.42 -16.41 1.68
C ARG A 304 -3.01 -15.81 1.67
N CYS A 305 -1.97 -16.62 1.87
CA CYS A 305 -0.58 -16.17 1.92
C CYS A 305 0.23 -16.86 0.84
N VAL A 306 0.90 -16.07 0.00
CA VAL A 306 1.75 -16.57 -1.09
C VAL A 306 3.15 -15.96 -0.96
N VAL A 307 4.18 -16.80 -1.00
CA VAL A 307 5.58 -16.39 -1.15
C VAL A 307 6.07 -16.91 -2.50
N LEU A 308 6.34 -16.00 -3.42
CA LEU A 308 6.93 -16.29 -4.72
C LEU A 308 8.38 -15.81 -4.72
N ASP A 309 9.32 -16.74 -4.78
CA ASP A 309 10.74 -16.45 -4.89
C ASP A 309 11.16 -16.46 -6.36
N HIS A 310 11.63 -15.33 -6.87
CA HIS A 310 12.09 -15.24 -8.25
C HIS A 310 13.60 -15.37 -8.43
N ALA A 311 14.37 -15.36 -7.34
CA ALA A 311 15.81 -15.62 -7.30
C ALA A 311 16.70 -14.77 -8.27
N THR A 312 16.19 -13.64 -8.81
CA THR A 312 16.88 -12.83 -9.84
C THR A 312 17.46 -11.52 -9.32
N GLY A 313 17.48 -11.31 -8.00
CA GLY A 313 18.00 -10.08 -7.39
C GLY A 313 16.91 -9.16 -6.85
N HIS A 314 17.20 -7.84 -6.78
CA HIS A 314 16.27 -6.90 -6.15
C HIS A 314 15.05 -6.56 -7.03
N ARG A 315 15.27 -6.38 -8.32
CA ARG A 315 14.19 -6.04 -9.25
C ARG A 315 13.40 -7.28 -9.63
N PRO A 316 12.07 -7.32 -9.41
CA PRO A 316 11.25 -8.44 -9.82
C PRO A 316 11.19 -8.54 -11.35
N PRO A 317 11.30 -9.73 -11.93
CA PRO A 317 11.05 -9.95 -13.34
C PRO A 317 9.56 -9.80 -13.66
N ARG A 318 9.25 -9.66 -14.94
CA ARG A 318 7.89 -9.35 -15.40
C ARG A 318 6.86 -10.40 -14.97
N ASP A 319 7.20 -11.68 -15.06
CA ASP A 319 6.33 -12.80 -14.69
C ASP A 319 5.99 -12.81 -13.19
N ALA A 320 6.93 -12.43 -12.32
CA ALA A 320 6.68 -12.28 -10.90
C ALA A 320 5.71 -11.13 -10.61
N LEU A 321 5.85 -9.99 -11.29
CA LEU A 321 4.89 -8.89 -11.20
C LEU A 321 3.51 -9.29 -11.74
N GLU A 322 3.47 -10.02 -12.85
CA GLU A 322 2.22 -10.57 -13.40
C GLU A 322 1.51 -11.49 -12.41
N ALA A 323 2.25 -12.28 -11.63
CA ALA A 323 1.65 -13.08 -10.55
C ALA A 323 1.04 -12.18 -9.46
N GLY A 324 1.73 -11.08 -9.07
CA GLY A 324 1.21 -10.09 -8.14
C GLY A 324 -0.07 -9.41 -8.63
N TYR A 325 -0.13 -9.05 -9.92
CA TYR A 325 -1.32 -8.45 -10.52
C TYR A 325 -2.49 -9.44 -10.55
N ARG A 326 -2.24 -10.71 -10.94
CA ARG A 326 -3.28 -11.78 -10.90
C ARG A 326 -3.78 -12.03 -9.48
N PHE A 327 -2.91 -11.93 -8.47
CA PHE A 327 -3.31 -12.03 -7.08
C PHE A 327 -4.28 -10.91 -6.69
N LEU A 328 -3.99 -9.66 -7.06
CA LEU A 328 -4.92 -8.54 -6.84
C LEU A 328 -6.23 -8.72 -7.61
N GLU A 329 -6.18 -9.15 -8.86
CA GLU A 329 -7.37 -9.42 -9.67
C GLU A 329 -8.28 -10.48 -9.01
N LYS A 330 -7.69 -11.56 -8.53
CA LYS A 330 -8.41 -12.63 -7.81
C LYS A 330 -9.19 -12.08 -6.61
N HIS A 331 -8.56 -11.22 -5.82
CA HIS A 331 -9.14 -10.76 -4.56
C HIS A 331 -9.99 -9.48 -4.67
N LEU A 332 -9.88 -8.74 -5.79
CA LEU A 332 -10.58 -7.46 -5.95
C LEU A 332 -11.62 -7.46 -7.07
N LYS A 333 -11.52 -8.39 -8.05
CA LYS A 333 -12.47 -8.46 -9.18
C LYS A 333 -13.48 -9.59 -9.05
N ASN A 334 -13.11 -10.74 -8.47
CA ASN A 334 -13.91 -11.97 -8.50
C ASN A 334 -15.02 -12.06 -7.44
N ASN A 335 -15.23 -11.04 -6.62
CA ASN A 335 -16.29 -11.06 -5.58
C ASN A 335 -17.73 -10.92 -6.11
N ARG A 336 -17.95 -10.95 -7.42
CA ARG A 336 -19.31 -10.93 -8.00
C ARG A 336 -19.94 -12.31 -8.18
N THR A 337 -19.14 -13.39 -8.18
CA THR A 337 -19.65 -14.75 -8.50
C THR A 337 -20.17 -15.53 -7.31
N ASP A 338 -19.80 -15.18 -6.07
CA ASP A 338 -20.22 -15.94 -4.88
C ASP A 338 -21.61 -15.56 -4.34
N LYS A 339 -22.23 -14.47 -4.84
CA LYS A 339 -23.59 -14.06 -4.44
C LYS A 339 -24.70 -14.49 -5.41
N GLU A 340 -24.35 -14.95 -6.59
CA GLU A 340 -25.34 -15.41 -7.60
C GLU A 340 -25.50 -16.95 -7.63
N GLN A 341 -24.75 -17.69 -6.80
CA GLN A 341 -24.84 -19.15 -6.69
C GLN A 341 -25.34 -19.65 -5.33
N LYS A 342 -26.03 -18.79 -4.55
CA LYS A 342 -26.75 -19.25 -3.34
C LYS A 342 -28.23 -18.95 -3.43
#